data_90bd54d7518fb2bd7fb4dc7be2fabfb1
#
_entry.id   90bd54d7518fb2bd7fb4dc7be2fabfb1
#
_cell.length_a   1.000
_cell.length_b   1.000
_cell.length_c   1.000
_cell.angle_alpha   90.00
_cell.angle_beta   90.00
_cell.angle_gamma   90.00
#
_symmetry.space_group_name_H-M   'P 1'
#
loop_
_entity.id
_entity.type
_entity.pdbx_description
1 polymer ?
#
loop_
_entity_poly.entity_id
_entity_poly.type
_entity_poly.pdbx_seq_one_letter_code
_entity_poly.pdbx_strand_id
1 'polypeptide(L)'
;MLKPSEDYYELLDSYKELHKEEGKFRGISLVPLVPTLINVIKENNCKTLLDYGCGKAIPYSKKECKSIGLKKPVQELCNLDSFDLYDPAYPKYNKLSKKKYDIVVCTDVMEHIAEQDIDWVLKDILSHSKKTVFLNISCQPALKHFKEGKFKGQNVHVSVFHGTWWSDKVKNIWNKFKHLKIYMVCVGKDYTHVDCIKKEKV
;
A
#
# COMPACT_ATOMS: atom_id res chain seq x y z
N MET A 1 21.55 -5.62 -5.99
CA MET A 1 20.18 -5.17 -5.64
C MET A 1 20.11 -3.68 -5.88
N LEU A 2 19.08 -3.18 -6.52
CA LEU A 2 18.80 -1.73 -6.59
C LEU A 2 18.64 -1.24 -5.15
N LYS A 3 19.29 -0.16 -4.81
CA LYS A 3 19.08 0.56 -3.54
C LYS A 3 18.14 1.74 -3.82
N PRO A 4 17.38 2.21 -2.83
CA PRO A 4 16.60 3.42 -2.98
C PRO A 4 17.53 4.62 -3.21
N SER A 5 17.02 5.66 -3.87
CA SER A 5 17.74 6.90 -4.12
C SER A 5 17.93 7.70 -2.82
N GLU A 6 18.76 8.74 -2.86
CA GLU A 6 18.85 9.70 -1.76
C GLU A 6 17.53 10.44 -1.54
N ASP A 7 16.84 10.80 -2.64
CA ASP A 7 15.52 11.44 -2.59
C ASP A 7 14.49 10.60 -1.85
N TYR A 8 14.57 9.25 -1.92
CA TYR A 8 13.69 8.38 -1.15
C TYR A 8 13.81 8.61 0.35
N TYR A 9 15.02 8.73 0.87
CA TYR A 9 15.23 8.93 2.31
C TYR A 9 14.81 10.33 2.75
N GLU A 10 15.11 11.36 1.95
CA GLU A 10 14.68 12.73 2.24
C GLU A 10 13.16 12.90 2.19
N LEU A 11 12.52 12.23 1.21
CA LEU A 11 11.07 12.20 1.10
C LEU A 11 10.45 11.45 2.28
N LEU A 12 11.05 10.31 2.67
CA LEU A 12 10.63 9.56 3.86
C LEU A 12 10.71 10.41 5.13
N ASP A 13 11.76 11.21 5.29
CA ASP A 13 11.88 12.12 6.45
C ASP A 13 10.77 13.18 6.44
N SER A 14 10.42 13.70 5.26
CA SER A 14 9.28 14.63 5.12
C SER A 14 7.95 13.96 5.52
N TYR A 15 7.74 12.67 5.20
CA TYR A 15 6.57 11.92 5.66
C TYR A 15 6.60 11.65 7.16
N LYS A 16 7.76 11.41 7.77
CA LYS A 16 7.88 11.26 9.23
C LYS A 16 7.40 12.52 9.96
N GLU A 17 7.71 13.70 9.44
CA GLU A 17 7.21 14.96 10.01
C GLU A 17 5.68 15.05 9.88
N LEU A 18 5.13 14.72 8.70
CA LEU A 18 3.68 14.69 8.51
C LEU A 18 2.96 13.68 9.42
N HIS A 19 3.59 12.55 9.76
CA HIS A 19 3.03 11.57 10.71
C HIS A 19 2.89 12.10 12.14
N LYS A 20 3.64 13.14 12.54
CA LYS A 20 3.51 13.78 13.85
C LYS A 20 2.19 14.57 13.96
N GLU A 21 1.61 15.00 12.83
CA GLU A 21 0.33 15.69 12.84
C GLU A 21 -0.79 14.76 13.31
N GLU A 22 -1.63 15.27 14.22
CA GLU A 22 -2.79 14.52 14.70
C GLU A 22 -3.79 14.28 13.55
N GLY A 23 -4.42 13.10 13.54
CA GLY A 23 -5.41 12.75 12.52
C GLY A 23 -4.86 12.42 11.12
N LYS A 24 -3.54 12.52 10.87
CA LYS A 24 -2.92 12.15 9.60
C LYS A 24 -2.53 10.68 9.54
N PHE A 25 -2.46 10.13 8.32
CA PHE A 25 -2.00 8.76 8.03
C PHE A 25 -2.62 7.70 8.94
N ARG A 26 -3.94 7.76 9.09
CA ARG A 26 -4.71 6.84 9.95
C ARG A 26 -4.82 5.42 9.36
N GLY A 27 -4.42 5.21 8.11
CA GLY A 27 -4.57 3.95 7.38
C GLY A 27 -6.01 3.69 6.93
N ILE A 28 -6.86 4.72 6.88
CA ILE A 28 -8.30 4.56 6.61
C ILE A 28 -8.64 4.38 5.12
N SER A 29 -7.69 4.59 4.22
CA SER A 29 -7.84 4.31 2.78
C SER A 29 -8.20 2.85 2.50
N LEU A 30 -7.84 1.95 3.42
CA LEU A 30 -8.22 0.53 3.36
C LEU A 30 -9.72 0.30 3.61
N VAL A 31 -10.40 1.17 4.39
CA VAL A 31 -11.77 0.92 4.88
C VAL A 31 -12.78 0.63 3.76
N PRO A 32 -12.90 1.47 2.71
CA PRO A 32 -13.84 1.22 1.61
C PRO A 32 -13.49 -0.03 0.80
N LEU A 33 -12.25 -0.52 0.89
CA LEU A 33 -11.74 -1.67 0.15
C LEU A 33 -11.89 -3.00 0.92
N VAL A 34 -12.27 -2.96 2.20
CA VAL A 34 -12.40 -4.16 3.05
C VAL A 34 -13.31 -5.22 2.43
N PRO A 35 -14.49 -4.91 1.85
CA PRO A 35 -15.32 -5.93 1.21
C PRO A 35 -14.59 -6.65 0.06
N THR A 36 -13.89 -5.90 -0.80
CA THR A 36 -13.10 -6.46 -1.90
C THR A 36 -11.92 -7.28 -1.36
N LEU A 37 -11.22 -6.78 -0.36
CA LEU A 37 -10.11 -7.50 0.28
C LEU A 37 -10.56 -8.84 0.86
N ILE A 38 -11.72 -8.90 1.53
CA ILE A 38 -12.30 -10.16 2.05
C ILE A 38 -12.49 -11.18 0.92
N ASN A 39 -13.03 -10.74 -0.23
CA ASN A 39 -13.22 -11.63 -1.38
C ASN A 39 -11.88 -12.14 -1.93
N VAL A 40 -10.91 -11.25 -2.11
CA VAL A 40 -9.55 -11.61 -2.57
C VAL A 40 -8.88 -12.62 -1.63
N ILE A 41 -8.98 -12.41 -0.32
CA ILE A 41 -8.44 -13.31 0.71
C ILE A 41 -9.10 -14.70 0.62
N LYS A 42 -10.42 -14.76 0.49
CA LYS A 42 -11.18 -16.02 0.35
C LYS A 42 -10.82 -16.76 -0.93
N GLU A 43 -10.85 -16.08 -2.08
CA GLU A 43 -10.52 -16.65 -3.40
C GLU A 43 -9.11 -17.27 -3.45
N ASN A 44 -8.16 -16.70 -2.73
CA ASN A 44 -6.76 -17.13 -2.78
C ASN A 44 -6.35 -17.90 -1.51
N ASN A 45 -7.31 -18.25 -0.65
CA ASN A 45 -7.07 -18.98 0.60
C ASN A 45 -5.88 -18.38 1.38
N CYS A 46 -5.92 -17.06 1.62
CA CYS A 46 -4.89 -16.33 2.36
C CYS A 46 -5.21 -16.35 3.85
N LYS A 47 -4.19 -16.60 4.68
CA LYS A 47 -4.30 -16.67 6.13
C LYS A 47 -3.36 -15.70 6.85
N THR A 48 -2.29 -15.30 6.18
CA THR A 48 -1.29 -14.38 6.73
C THR A 48 -1.21 -13.13 5.87
N LEU A 49 -1.16 -11.95 6.51
CA LEU A 49 -1.21 -10.65 5.84
C LEU A 49 -0.07 -9.74 6.31
N LEU A 50 0.55 -9.03 5.38
CA LEU A 50 1.35 -7.83 5.63
C LEU A 50 0.60 -6.62 5.09
N ASP A 51 0.37 -5.59 5.91
CA ASP A 51 -0.05 -4.27 5.45
C ASP A 51 1.20 -3.38 5.31
N TYR A 52 1.57 -3.10 4.06
CA TYR A 52 2.75 -2.34 3.68
C TYR A 52 2.37 -0.88 3.42
N GLY A 53 2.78 0.01 4.32
CA GLY A 53 2.36 1.41 4.37
C GLY A 53 1.08 1.61 5.19
N CYS A 54 0.96 0.88 6.31
CA CYS A 54 -0.26 0.84 7.13
C CYS A 54 -0.60 2.16 7.85
N GLY A 55 0.27 3.16 7.81
CA GLY A 55 0.13 4.38 8.59
C GLY A 55 0.01 4.09 10.10
N LYS A 56 -0.95 4.73 10.75
CA LYS A 56 -1.26 4.50 12.17
C LYS A 56 -2.11 3.24 12.41
N ALA A 57 -2.47 2.51 11.35
CA ALA A 57 -3.17 1.22 11.37
C ALA A 57 -4.48 1.19 12.19
N ILE A 58 -5.26 2.27 12.16
CA ILE A 58 -6.55 2.36 12.87
C ILE A 58 -7.52 1.23 12.48
N PRO A 59 -7.61 0.77 11.21
CA PRO A 59 -8.47 -0.35 10.83
C PRO A 59 -8.19 -1.67 11.56
N TYR A 60 -6.99 -1.84 12.08
CA TYR A 60 -6.56 -3.04 12.83
C TYR A 60 -6.74 -2.90 14.35
N SER A 61 -7.10 -1.71 14.83
CA SER A 61 -7.28 -1.42 16.27
C SER A 61 -8.65 -1.87 16.77
N LYS A 62 -8.71 -2.78 17.76
CA LYS A 62 -9.98 -3.17 18.41
C LYS A 62 -10.71 -2.00 19.06
N LYS A 63 -9.96 -0.99 19.53
CA LYS A 63 -10.53 0.18 20.19
C LYS A 63 -11.08 1.20 19.22
N GLU A 64 -10.43 1.37 18.06
CA GLU A 64 -10.65 2.51 17.17
C GLU A 64 -11.37 2.15 15.87
N CYS A 65 -11.37 0.87 15.44
CA CYS A 65 -11.98 0.46 14.17
C CYS A 65 -13.46 0.87 14.04
N LYS A 66 -14.21 0.92 15.15
CA LYS A 66 -15.61 1.37 15.13
C LYS A 66 -15.75 2.85 14.80
N SER A 67 -14.81 3.69 15.21
CA SER A 67 -14.84 5.14 14.92
C SER A 67 -14.67 5.48 13.43
N ILE A 68 -14.25 4.51 12.62
CA ILE A 68 -14.06 4.61 11.18
C ILE A 68 -15.06 3.74 10.39
N GLY A 69 -16.14 3.28 11.05
CA GLY A 69 -17.24 2.55 10.39
C GLY A 69 -17.04 1.03 10.26
N LEU A 70 -15.97 0.46 10.80
CA LEU A 70 -15.76 -1.00 10.80
C LEU A 70 -16.42 -1.63 12.04
N LYS A 71 -17.21 -2.69 11.84
CA LYS A 71 -17.84 -3.44 12.95
C LYS A 71 -16.83 -4.20 13.79
N LYS A 72 -15.73 -4.66 13.16
CA LYS A 72 -14.62 -5.39 13.76
C LYS A 72 -13.31 -4.96 13.08
N PRO A 73 -12.14 -5.18 13.71
CA PRO A 73 -10.86 -4.92 13.06
C PRO A 73 -10.66 -5.80 11.81
N VAL A 74 -9.87 -5.31 10.86
CA VAL A 74 -9.66 -5.95 9.54
C VAL A 74 -9.22 -7.40 9.68
N GLN A 75 -8.31 -7.73 10.60
CA GLN A 75 -7.84 -9.10 10.79
C GLN A 75 -8.94 -10.08 11.21
N GLU A 76 -9.93 -9.60 11.97
CA GLU A 76 -11.09 -10.41 12.35
C GLU A 76 -12.10 -10.53 11.18
N LEU A 77 -12.35 -9.42 10.46
CA LEU A 77 -13.24 -9.44 9.29
C LEU A 77 -12.71 -10.35 8.19
N CYS A 78 -11.41 -10.39 8.02
CA CYS A 78 -10.72 -11.21 7.03
C CYS A 78 -10.42 -12.64 7.50
N ASN A 79 -10.70 -12.98 8.76
CA ASN A 79 -10.41 -14.29 9.35
C ASN A 79 -8.95 -14.72 9.15
N LEU A 80 -8.02 -13.82 9.51
CA LEU A 80 -6.58 -14.04 9.41
C LEU A 80 -6.03 -14.77 10.64
N ASP A 81 -5.09 -15.69 10.42
CA ASP A 81 -4.37 -16.39 11.48
C ASP A 81 -3.29 -15.48 12.09
N SER A 82 -2.64 -14.67 11.24
CA SER A 82 -1.66 -13.67 11.69
C SER A 82 -1.53 -12.51 10.69
N PHE A 83 -1.06 -11.37 11.19
CA PHE A 83 -0.77 -10.20 10.37
C PHE A 83 0.39 -9.41 10.97
N ASP A 84 1.13 -8.72 10.10
CA ASP A 84 2.14 -7.74 10.48
C ASP A 84 1.82 -6.39 9.81
N LEU A 85 2.25 -5.32 10.45
CA LEU A 85 2.03 -3.94 10.03
C LEU A 85 3.39 -3.28 9.78
N TYR A 86 3.53 -2.62 8.65
CA TYR A 86 4.76 -1.92 8.30
C TYR A 86 4.46 -0.54 7.73
N ASP A 87 5.14 0.46 8.25
CA ASP A 87 5.17 1.82 7.71
C ASP A 87 6.52 2.46 8.04
N PRO A 88 7.39 2.74 7.06
CA PRO A 88 8.74 3.25 7.31
C PRO A 88 8.75 4.64 7.93
N ALA A 89 7.69 5.43 7.75
CA ALA A 89 7.54 6.78 8.31
C ALA A 89 6.96 6.79 9.73
N TYR A 90 6.38 5.68 10.21
CA TYR A 90 5.75 5.64 11.52
C TYR A 90 6.55 4.79 12.52
N PRO A 91 7.13 5.38 13.58
CA PRO A 91 8.07 4.69 14.48
C PRO A 91 7.57 3.38 15.06
N LYS A 92 6.25 3.28 15.31
CA LYS A 92 5.63 2.08 15.88
C LYS A 92 5.69 0.87 14.95
N TYR A 93 5.71 1.08 13.63
CA TYR A 93 5.64 0.04 12.61
C TYR A 93 6.79 0.08 11.61
N ASN A 94 7.89 0.78 11.93
CA ASN A 94 9.01 1.01 10.98
C ASN A 94 9.96 -0.17 10.80
N LYS A 95 9.64 -1.33 11.36
CA LYS A 95 10.46 -2.54 11.23
C LYS A 95 9.77 -3.55 10.30
N LEU A 96 10.27 -3.66 9.08
CA LEU A 96 9.80 -4.66 8.14
C LEU A 96 10.32 -6.05 8.51
N SER A 97 9.41 -7.00 8.66
CA SER A 97 9.75 -8.40 8.92
C SER A 97 10.34 -9.06 7.66
N LYS A 98 11.32 -9.96 7.81
CA LYS A 98 11.85 -10.79 6.71
C LYS A 98 10.94 -11.96 6.31
N LYS A 99 9.79 -12.12 6.97
CA LYS A 99 8.82 -13.17 6.65
C LYS A 99 8.15 -12.91 5.31
N LYS A 100 7.58 -13.97 4.74
CA LYS A 100 6.65 -13.88 3.61
C LYS A 100 5.23 -14.19 4.09
N TYR A 101 4.26 -13.50 3.50
CA TYR A 101 2.85 -13.57 3.84
C TYR A 101 2.04 -14.13 2.67
N ASP A 102 0.89 -14.73 2.93
CA ASP A 102 0.01 -15.18 1.85
C ASP A 102 -0.46 -14.00 1.00
N ILE A 103 -0.75 -12.87 1.65
CA ILE A 103 -1.12 -11.63 0.97
C ILE A 103 -0.32 -10.43 1.52
N VAL A 104 0.12 -9.56 0.61
CA VAL A 104 0.60 -8.21 0.95
C VAL A 104 -0.43 -7.21 0.46
N VAL A 105 -0.87 -6.34 1.35
CA VAL A 105 -1.77 -5.22 1.07
C VAL A 105 -0.94 -3.93 1.07
N CYS A 106 -1.15 -3.07 0.08
CA CYS A 106 -0.51 -1.76 0.00
C CYS A 106 -1.53 -0.77 -0.57
N THR A 107 -2.01 0.14 0.27
CA THR A 107 -3.09 1.07 -0.09
C THR A 107 -2.69 2.51 0.19
N ASP A 108 -2.80 3.37 -0.83
CA ASP A 108 -2.52 4.80 -0.73
C ASP A 108 -1.05 5.06 -0.32
N VAL A 109 -0.12 4.40 -1.03
CA VAL A 109 1.33 4.43 -0.74
C VAL A 109 2.15 4.72 -1.99
N MET A 110 1.86 4.04 -3.10
CA MET A 110 2.73 4.07 -4.29
C MET A 110 2.82 5.47 -4.93
N GLU A 111 1.76 6.27 -4.86
CA GLU A 111 1.71 7.65 -5.29
C GLU A 111 2.60 8.59 -4.45
N HIS A 112 3.01 8.14 -3.28
CA HIS A 112 3.94 8.85 -2.38
C HIS A 112 5.41 8.53 -2.65
N ILE A 113 5.71 7.58 -3.54
CA ILE A 113 7.06 7.15 -3.89
C ILE A 113 7.53 7.92 -5.11
N ALA A 114 8.73 8.48 -5.08
CA ALA A 114 9.33 9.12 -6.25
C ALA A 114 9.45 8.14 -7.41
N GLU A 115 9.22 8.57 -8.65
CA GLU A 115 9.15 7.71 -9.83
C GLU A 115 10.36 6.77 -9.96
N GLN A 116 11.56 7.29 -9.70
CA GLN A 116 12.82 6.54 -9.76
C GLN A 116 12.91 5.39 -8.75
N ASP A 117 12.15 5.44 -7.66
CA ASP A 117 12.15 4.44 -6.58
C ASP A 117 10.97 3.45 -6.66
N ILE A 118 9.99 3.69 -7.52
CA ILE A 118 8.79 2.86 -7.67
C ILE A 118 9.16 1.40 -7.93
N ASP A 119 10.10 1.14 -8.83
CA ASP A 119 10.54 -0.22 -9.15
C ASP A 119 11.13 -0.95 -7.96
N TRP A 120 11.86 -0.23 -7.13
CA TRP A 120 12.46 -0.80 -5.92
C TRP A 120 11.39 -1.15 -4.89
N VAL A 121 10.45 -0.22 -4.60
CA VAL A 121 9.36 -0.45 -3.65
C VAL A 121 8.44 -1.57 -4.12
N LEU A 122 8.04 -1.60 -5.40
CA LEU A 122 7.23 -2.68 -5.95
C LEU A 122 7.91 -4.04 -5.81
N LYS A 123 9.21 -4.14 -6.10
CA LYS A 123 9.97 -5.39 -5.92
C LYS A 123 9.98 -5.82 -4.46
N ASP A 124 10.14 -4.89 -3.53
CA ASP A 124 10.12 -5.17 -2.11
C ASP A 124 8.74 -5.71 -1.68
N ILE A 125 7.65 -5.03 -2.05
CA ILE A 125 6.26 -5.47 -1.80
C ILE A 125 6.03 -6.90 -2.34
N LEU A 126 6.36 -7.14 -3.62
CA LEU A 126 6.14 -8.44 -4.26
C LEU A 126 6.98 -9.55 -3.61
N SER A 127 8.20 -9.22 -3.16
CA SER A 127 9.12 -10.19 -2.54
C SER A 127 8.60 -10.73 -1.21
N HIS A 128 7.76 -9.95 -0.50
CA HIS A 128 7.15 -10.35 0.77
C HIS A 128 5.87 -11.18 0.60
N SER A 129 5.37 -11.35 -0.62
CA SER A 129 4.17 -12.16 -0.89
C SER A 129 4.50 -13.60 -1.30
N LYS A 130 3.64 -14.55 -0.86
CA LYS A 130 3.65 -15.95 -1.30
C LYS A 130 2.63 -16.23 -2.39
N LYS A 131 1.47 -15.55 -2.36
CA LYS A 131 0.32 -15.88 -3.23
C LYS A 131 -0.24 -14.65 -3.92
N THR A 132 -0.53 -13.58 -3.16
CA THR A 132 -1.36 -12.48 -3.63
C THR A 132 -0.83 -11.13 -3.16
N VAL A 133 -0.94 -10.13 -4.02
CA VAL A 133 -0.72 -8.72 -3.66
C VAL A 133 -1.99 -7.94 -3.98
N PHE A 134 -2.41 -7.08 -3.07
CA PHE A 134 -3.54 -6.16 -3.23
C PHE A 134 -3.02 -4.74 -3.18
N LEU A 135 -3.12 -4.02 -4.29
CA LEU A 135 -2.68 -2.63 -4.43
C LEU A 135 -3.88 -1.70 -4.59
N ASN A 136 -3.88 -0.60 -3.86
CA ASN A 136 -4.73 0.55 -4.18
C ASN A 136 -3.84 1.79 -4.34
N ILE A 137 -3.99 2.51 -5.45
CA ILE A 137 -3.14 3.63 -5.82
C ILE A 137 -4.02 4.82 -6.19
N SER A 138 -3.75 5.98 -5.60
CA SER A 138 -4.40 7.23 -5.99
C SER A 138 -3.72 7.79 -7.24
N CYS A 139 -4.52 8.04 -8.28
CA CYS A 139 -4.08 8.60 -9.57
C CYS A 139 -4.46 10.06 -9.71
N GLN A 140 -4.58 10.77 -8.60
CA GLN A 140 -4.90 12.20 -8.55
C GLN A 140 -4.06 12.90 -7.49
N PRO A 141 -3.81 14.20 -7.64
CA PRO A 141 -3.10 14.99 -6.63
C PRO A 141 -3.82 14.92 -5.28
N ALA A 142 -3.05 14.89 -4.20
CA ALA A 142 -3.60 15.07 -2.87
C ALA A 142 -4.05 16.51 -2.64
N LEU A 143 -4.92 16.71 -1.66
CA LEU A 143 -5.28 18.06 -1.18
C LEU A 143 -4.14 18.72 -0.38
N LYS A 144 -3.07 18.00 -0.10
CA LYS A 144 -2.00 18.42 0.79
C LYS A 144 -0.70 18.65 0.04
N HIS A 145 0.11 19.57 0.59
CA HIS A 145 1.46 19.88 0.14
C HIS A 145 2.41 19.80 1.31
N PHE A 146 3.68 19.51 1.04
CA PHE A 146 4.72 19.58 2.05
C PHE A 146 4.88 21.02 2.54
N LYS A 147 4.93 21.19 3.86
CA LYS A 147 5.01 22.53 4.49
C LYS A 147 6.44 23.00 4.67
N GLU A 148 7.40 22.08 4.77
CA GLU A 148 8.80 22.33 5.14
C GLU A 148 9.74 21.40 4.35
N GLY A 149 11.04 21.61 4.50
CA GLY A 149 12.09 20.79 3.92
C GLY A 149 12.29 20.99 2.42
N LYS A 150 13.04 20.09 1.80
CA LYS A 150 13.41 20.10 0.37
C LYS A 150 12.18 20.10 -0.56
N PHE A 151 11.11 19.42 -0.16
CA PHE A 151 9.90 19.26 -0.96
C PHE A 151 8.82 20.29 -0.65
N LYS A 152 9.13 21.35 0.12
CA LYS A 152 8.18 22.41 0.49
C LYS A 152 7.41 22.93 -0.73
N GLY A 153 6.07 22.97 -0.61
CA GLY A 153 5.17 23.41 -1.67
C GLY A 153 4.84 22.37 -2.72
N GLN A 154 5.54 21.22 -2.75
CA GLN A 154 5.18 20.11 -3.65
C GLN A 154 3.99 19.33 -3.09
N ASN A 155 3.20 18.73 -4.00
CA ASN A 155 2.10 17.87 -3.62
C ASN A 155 2.63 16.61 -2.91
N VAL A 156 1.93 16.12 -1.88
CA VAL A 156 2.36 14.90 -1.19
C VAL A 156 2.15 13.63 -2.03
N HIS A 157 1.31 13.64 -3.07
CA HIS A 157 1.34 12.63 -4.12
C HIS A 157 2.38 13.05 -5.15
N VAL A 158 3.58 12.54 -5.03
CA VAL A 158 4.72 12.90 -5.90
C VAL A 158 4.72 12.16 -7.22
N SER A 159 3.98 11.06 -7.33
CA SER A 159 3.86 10.21 -8.52
C SER A 159 2.39 10.01 -8.91
N VAL A 160 1.86 11.00 -9.65
CA VAL A 160 0.48 10.97 -10.13
C VAL A 160 0.47 10.54 -11.59
N PHE A 161 0.17 9.26 -11.84
CA PHE A 161 0.09 8.66 -13.17
C PHE A 161 -1.29 8.04 -13.39
N HIS A 162 -1.68 7.88 -14.66
CA HIS A 162 -2.92 7.20 -15.02
C HIS A 162 -2.87 5.70 -14.63
N GLY A 163 -4.02 5.10 -14.34
CA GLY A 163 -4.11 3.70 -13.91
C GLY A 163 -3.50 2.69 -14.88
N THR A 164 -3.54 2.96 -16.19
CA THR A 164 -2.88 2.12 -17.21
C THR A 164 -1.37 2.14 -17.10
N TRP A 165 -0.78 3.31 -16.81
CA TRP A 165 0.65 3.42 -16.55
C TRP A 165 1.07 2.55 -15.35
N TRP A 166 0.31 2.61 -14.25
CA TRP A 166 0.54 1.77 -13.09
C TRP A 166 0.41 0.27 -13.43
N SER A 167 -0.59 -0.09 -14.24
CA SER A 167 -0.78 -1.47 -14.69
C SER A 167 0.43 -1.99 -15.45
N ASP A 168 0.94 -1.23 -16.43
CA ASP A 168 2.12 -1.60 -17.21
C ASP A 168 3.37 -1.68 -16.34
N LYS A 169 3.53 -0.72 -15.41
CA LYS A 169 4.65 -0.70 -14.45
C LYS A 169 4.66 -1.96 -13.58
N VAL A 170 3.50 -2.30 -13.01
CA VAL A 170 3.35 -3.50 -12.18
C VAL A 170 3.56 -4.78 -12.99
N LYS A 171 3.01 -4.90 -14.20
CA LYS A 171 3.20 -6.05 -15.10
C LYS A 171 4.67 -6.29 -15.43
N ASN A 172 5.42 -5.23 -15.69
CA ASN A 172 6.86 -5.32 -15.98
C ASN A 172 7.64 -5.92 -14.79
N ILE A 173 7.33 -5.49 -13.56
CA ILE A 173 7.96 -6.04 -12.36
C ILE A 173 7.47 -7.47 -12.09
N TRP A 174 6.16 -7.73 -12.21
CA TRP A 174 5.51 -9.02 -12.01
C TRP A 174 6.11 -10.13 -12.87
N ASN A 175 6.65 -9.82 -14.04
CA ASN A 175 7.33 -10.81 -14.88
C ASN A 175 8.41 -11.63 -14.16
N LYS A 176 8.96 -11.10 -13.04
CA LYS A 176 9.90 -11.82 -12.16
C LYS A 176 9.20 -12.55 -11.01
N PHE A 177 7.89 -12.40 -10.84
CA PHE A 177 7.07 -12.90 -9.75
C PHE A 177 5.81 -13.61 -10.27
N LYS A 178 5.89 -14.32 -11.40
CA LYS A 178 4.74 -14.93 -12.11
C LYS A 178 3.91 -15.92 -11.30
N HIS A 179 4.40 -16.33 -10.11
CA HIS A 179 3.63 -17.15 -9.18
C HIS A 179 2.60 -16.33 -8.39
N LEU A 180 2.74 -15.02 -8.34
CA LEU A 180 1.82 -14.14 -7.63
C LEU A 180 0.61 -13.77 -8.51
N LYS A 181 -0.52 -13.57 -7.85
CA LYS A 181 -1.71 -12.91 -8.39
C LYS A 181 -1.79 -11.49 -7.82
N ILE A 182 -1.91 -10.50 -8.67
CA ILE A 182 -1.98 -9.10 -8.23
C ILE A 182 -3.37 -8.55 -8.54
N TYR A 183 -4.02 -8.02 -7.53
CA TYR A 183 -5.23 -7.22 -7.65
C TYR A 183 -4.86 -5.76 -7.46
N MET A 184 -5.21 -4.94 -8.41
CA MET A 184 -4.89 -3.52 -8.39
C MET A 184 -6.12 -2.67 -8.64
N VAL A 185 -6.30 -1.64 -7.84
CA VAL A 185 -7.34 -0.62 -7.97
C VAL A 185 -6.66 0.74 -8.02
N CYS A 186 -6.79 1.44 -9.13
CA CYS A 186 -6.27 2.78 -9.32
C CYS A 186 -7.43 3.77 -9.40
N VAL A 187 -7.43 4.77 -8.54
CA VAL A 187 -8.53 5.74 -8.41
C VAL A 187 -8.07 7.11 -8.87
N GLY A 188 -8.61 7.58 -9.99
CA GLY A 188 -8.46 8.94 -10.50
C GLY A 188 -9.66 9.81 -10.13
N LYS A 189 -9.62 11.08 -10.57
CA LYS A 189 -10.70 12.04 -10.27
C LYS A 189 -12.07 11.57 -10.82
N ASP A 190 -12.08 11.08 -12.05
CA ASP A 190 -13.32 10.75 -12.78
C ASP A 190 -13.33 9.30 -13.29
N TYR A 191 -12.43 8.44 -12.76
CA TYR A 191 -12.34 7.04 -13.18
C TYR A 191 -11.81 6.14 -12.08
N THR A 192 -12.13 4.85 -12.21
CA THR A 192 -11.47 3.77 -11.46
C THR A 192 -10.97 2.74 -12.47
N HIS A 193 -9.67 2.43 -12.42
CA HIS A 193 -9.06 1.37 -13.21
C HIS A 193 -8.80 0.17 -12.32
N VAL A 194 -9.33 -0.99 -12.70
CA VAL A 194 -9.15 -2.25 -11.97
C VAL A 194 -8.43 -3.24 -12.86
N ASP A 195 -7.37 -3.85 -12.36
CA ASP A 195 -6.64 -4.90 -13.05
C ASP A 195 -6.40 -6.12 -12.15
N CYS A 196 -6.38 -7.29 -12.75
CA CYS A 196 -6.03 -8.54 -12.09
C CYS A 196 -4.94 -9.26 -12.89
N ILE A 197 -3.69 -9.04 -12.49
CA ILE A 197 -2.50 -9.59 -13.14
C ILE A 197 -2.24 -10.98 -12.59
N LYS A 198 -2.29 -11.99 -13.45
CA LYS A 198 -2.07 -13.40 -13.11
C LYS A 198 -1.53 -14.15 -14.32
N LYS A 199 -0.92 -15.33 -14.06
CA LYS A 199 -0.56 -16.24 -15.14
C LYS A 199 -1.86 -16.77 -15.79
N GLU A 200 -1.95 -16.67 -17.11
CA GLU A 200 -3.03 -17.30 -17.84
C GLU A 200 -2.94 -18.82 -17.69
N LYS A 201 -4.10 -19.46 -17.53
CA LYS A 201 -4.13 -20.91 -17.57
C LYS A 201 -3.97 -21.32 -19.04
N VAL A 202 -2.88 -21.99 -19.35
CA VAL A 202 -2.67 -22.68 -20.63
C VAL A 202 -3.56 -23.90 -20.68
#